data_ec57aba5a84f68ad9853656a59601099
#
_entry.id   ec57aba5a84f68ad9853656a59601099
#
_cell.length_a   1.000
_cell.length_b   1.000
_cell.length_c   1.000
_cell.angle_alpha   90.00
_cell.angle_beta   90.00
_cell.angle_gamma   90.00
#
_symmetry.space_group_name_H-M   'P 1'
#
loop_
_entity.id
_entity.type
_entity.pdbx_description
1 polymer ?
#
loop_
_entity_poly.entity_id
_entity_poly.type
_entity_poly.pdbx_seq_one_letter_code
_entity_poly.pdbx_strand_id
1 'polypeptide(L)'
;MSGVRVAAVQMVSGEDVARNLERARVLIATAASGGARLVVLPEAFACYGSADVSALAGAERDPAGPLRSFLAATAREHGILLVGGTIPVAGEAPAERPRAACFLYAEDGSELARYDKIHLFDVDLPDVQRRYRESDSYAPGERLVCAPTACGMLGLGVCYDLRFPEMFRALGQRGMDVLALPSAFTRLTGEAHWHVLLRARAIENQVYVIAPDQGGRHSATRETWGGSVIIDPWGRVLASAASGEAVIAAEVDAAVLRDARERLPVRAHQRFYVPG
;
A
#
# COMPACT_ATOMS: atom_id res chain seq x y z
N MET A 1 1.99 -26.15 5.82
CA MET A 1 2.30 -24.99 6.69
C MET A 1 0.98 -24.24 6.86
N SER A 2 0.62 -23.88 8.08
CA SER A 2 -0.56 -23.04 8.35
C SER A 2 -0.41 -21.70 7.63
N GLY A 3 -1.51 -21.12 7.17
CA GLY A 3 -1.50 -19.82 6.53
C GLY A 3 -0.92 -18.72 7.45
N VAL A 4 -0.47 -17.63 6.87
CA VAL A 4 0.01 -16.44 7.60
C VAL A 4 -1.13 -15.42 7.64
N ARG A 5 -1.53 -15.02 8.85
CA ARG A 5 -2.57 -14.02 9.02
C ARG A 5 -2.04 -12.62 8.68
N VAL A 6 -2.75 -11.93 7.79
CA VAL A 6 -2.40 -10.59 7.32
C VAL A 6 -3.55 -9.63 7.57
N ALA A 7 -3.25 -8.33 7.70
CA ALA A 7 -4.27 -7.30 7.89
C ALA A 7 -4.04 -6.07 7.00
N ALA A 8 -5.15 -5.47 6.57
CA ALA A 8 -5.18 -4.16 5.97
C ALA A 8 -5.89 -3.18 6.92
N VAL A 9 -5.28 -2.02 7.12
CA VAL A 9 -5.78 -0.96 8.00
C VAL A 9 -6.37 0.15 7.14
N GLN A 10 -7.66 0.44 7.31
CA GLN A 10 -8.34 1.58 6.71
C GLN A 10 -8.35 2.74 7.70
N MET A 11 -7.94 3.93 7.23
CA MET A 11 -7.88 5.15 8.04
C MET A 11 -8.68 6.29 7.42
N VAL A 12 -8.96 7.31 8.22
CA VAL A 12 -9.48 8.60 7.76
C VAL A 12 -8.50 9.68 8.24
N SER A 13 -7.33 9.71 7.61
CA SER A 13 -6.26 10.62 7.98
C SER A 13 -6.58 12.06 7.57
N GLY A 14 -6.18 13.02 8.38
CA GLY A 14 -6.25 14.45 8.10
C GLY A 14 -4.86 15.08 8.04
N GLU A 15 -4.79 16.40 8.27
CA GLU A 15 -3.53 17.14 8.28
C GLU A 15 -2.78 17.05 9.62
N ASP A 16 -3.46 16.66 10.71
CA ASP A 16 -2.88 16.51 12.05
C ASP A 16 -2.09 15.20 12.16
N VAL A 17 -0.77 15.31 12.03
CA VAL A 17 0.16 14.17 12.08
C VAL A 17 0.07 13.41 13.42
N ALA A 18 0.04 14.13 14.56
CA ALA A 18 0.04 13.50 15.87
C ALA A 18 -1.22 12.65 16.08
N ARG A 19 -2.38 13.17 15.69
CA ARG A 19 -3.64 12.44 15.71
C ARG A 19 -3.61 11.22 14.80
N ASN A 20 -3.08 11.36 13.58
CA ASN A 20 -3.01 10.26 12.63
C ASN A 20 -2.09 9.13 13.14
N LEU A 21 -0.94 9.47 13.73
CA LEU A 21 -0.04 8.47 14.32
C LEU A 21 -0.68 7.74 15.50
N GLU A 22 -1.42 8.44 16.36
CA GLU A 22 -2.15 7.81 17.46
C GLU A 22 -3.23 6.85 16.93
N ARG A 23 -3.99 7.25 15.90
CA ARG A 23 -4.97 6.36 15.26
C ARG A 23 -4.31 5.15 14.61
N ALA A 24 -3.20 5.35 13.89
CA ALA A 24 -2.44 4.26 13.30
C ALA A 24 -1.96 3.27 14.37
N ARG A 25 -1.42 3.75 15.51
CA ARG A 25 -0.99 2.92 16.62
C ARG A 25 -2.11 2.01 17.13
N VAL A 26 -3.29 2.59 17.38
CA VAL A 26 -4.47 1.84 17.88
C VAL A 26 -4.91 0.76 16.87
N LEU A 27 -4.98 1.11 15.60
CA LEU A 27 -5.42 0.18 14.55
C LEU A 27 -4.41 -0.92 14.28
N ILE A 28 -3.11 -0.61 14.31
CA ILE A 28 -2.03 -1.62 14.21
C ILE A 28 -2.07 -2.56 15.41
N ALA A 29 -2.22 -2.04 16.63
CA ALA A 29 -2.35 -2.86 17.83
C ALA A 29 -3.57 -3.80 17.76
N THR A 30 -4.70 -3.32 17.21
CA THR A 30 -5.89 -4.13 16.96
C THR A 30 -5.60 -5.26 15.98
N ALA A 31 -4.90 -4.98 14.88
CA ALA A 31 -4.51 -5.99 13.89
C ALA A 31 -3.58 -7.04 14.51
N ALA A 32 -2.54 -6.60 15.24
CA ALA A 32 -1.56 -7.48 15.88
C ALA A 32 -2.19 -8.36 16.97
N SER A 33 -3.06 -7.79 17.80
CA SER A 33 -3.83 -8.54 18.83
C SER A 33 -4.78 -9.57 18.19
N GLY A 34 -5.25 -9.31 16.96
CA GLY A 34 -6.02 -10.26 16.15
C GLY A 34 -5.14 -11.35 15.49
N GLY A 35 -3.84 -11.40 15.79
CA GLY A 35 -2.90 -12.40 15.30
C GLY A 35 -2.27 -12.08 13.94
N ALA A 36 -2.42 -10.86 13.40
CA ALA A 36 -1.79 -10.49 12.14
C ALA A 36 -0.26 -10.48 12.28
N ARG A 37 0.41 -11.09 11.31
CA ARG A 37 1.88 -11.14 11.20
C ARG A 37 2.41 -10.16 10.15
N LEU A 38 1.55 -9.70 9.25
CA LEU A 38 1.80 -8.62 8.31
C LEU A 38 0.64 -7.63 8.40
N VAL A 39 0.96 -6.36 8.61
CA VAL A 39 0.00 -5.25 8.63
C VAL A 39 0.37 -4.25 7.55
N VAL A 40 -0.63 -3.79 6.78
CA VAL A 40 -0.44 -2.80 5.72
C VAL A 40 -1.26 -1.56 6.03
N LEU A 41 -0.59 -0.40 6.13
CA LEU A 41 -1.22 0.92 6.31
C LEU A 41 -1.60 1.53 4.96
N PRO A 42 -2.59 2.45 4.90
CA PRO A 42 -2.98 3.12 3.66
C PRO A 42 -1.96 4.21 3.24
N GLU A 43 -2.06 4.66 1.99
CA GLU A 43 -1.30 5.80 1.46
C GLU A 43 -1.53 7.05 2.31
N ALA A 44 -0.47 7.85 2.51
CA ALA A 44 -0.49 9.12 3.25
C ALA A 44 -1.10 9.00 4.67
N PHE A 45 -0.86 7.85 5.33
CA PHE A 45 -1.44 7.54 6.64
C PHE A 45 -1.13 8.59 7.70
N ALA A 46 0.07 9.19 7.64
CA ALA A 46 0.55 10.16 8.63
C ALA A 46 0.03 11.59 8.38
N CYS A 47 -0.21 11.96 7.11
CA CYS A 47 -0.72 13.29 6.75
C CYS A 47 -1.41 13.22 5.39
N TYR A 48 -2.70 13.54 5.34
CA TYR A 48 -3.48 13.56 4.12
C TYR A 48 -4.20 14.90 3.95
N GLY A 49 -4.04 15.50 2.76
CA GLY A 49 -4.71 16.77 2.43
C GLY A 49 -3.87 18.03 2.62
N SER A 50 -2.69 17.95 3.25
CA SER A 50 -1.77 19.09 3.32
C SER A 50 -1.26 19.48 1.94
N ALA A 51 -1.24 20.78 1.68
CA ALA A 51 -0.70 21.37 0.45
C ALA A 51 0.85 21.37 0.45
N ASP A 52 1.46 21.40 1.63
CA ASP A 52 2.91 21.43 1.81
C ASP A 52 3.38 20.25 2.67
N VAL A 53 4.09 19.32 2.04
CA VAL A 53 4.71 18.16 2.68
C VAL A 53 6.21 18.35 2.91
N SER A 54 6.76 19.55 2.59
CA SER A 54 8.20 19.80 2.58
C SER A 54 8.83 19.66 3.97
N ALA A 55 8.14 20.16 5.00
CA ALA A 55 8.63 20.08 6.38
C ALA A 55 8.70 18.63 6.85
N LEU A 56 7.66 17.83 6.58
CA LEU A 56 7.65 16.38 6.88
C LEU A 56 8.75 15.65 6.11
N ALA A 57 8.86 15.94 4.80
CA ALA A 57 9.89 15.32 3.96
C ALA A 57 11.30 15.66 4.44
N GLY A 58 11.53 16.89 4.87
CA GLY A 58 12.80 17.34 5.44
C GLY A 58 13.18 16.59 6.72
N ALA A 59 12.20 16.36 7.60
CA ALA A 59 12.39 15.58 8.83
C ALA A 59 12.70 14.10 8.55
N GLU A 60 12.22 13.56 7.44
CA GLU A 60 12.44 12.16 7.02
C GLU A 60 13.69 11.96 6.13
N ARG A 61 14.52 13.00 5.95
CA ARG A 61 15.82 12.87 5.27
C ARG A 61 16.74 11.92 6.03
N ASP A 62 16.76 12.02 7.36
CA ASP A 62 17.47 11.09 8.25
C ASP A 62 16.66 9.77 8.33
N PRO A 63 17.31 8.60 8.18
CA PRO A 63 16.70 7.30 8.49
C PRO A 63 16.06 7.20 9.87
N ALA A 64 16.51 7.99 10.83
CA ALA A 64 15.91 8.12 12.16
C ALA A 64 14.81 9.21 12.24
N GLY A 65 14.29 9.67 11.12
CA GLY A 65 13.19 10.62 11.07
C GLY A 65 11.94 10.14 11.84
N PRO A 66 11.11 11.06 12.33
CA PRO A 66 10.03 10.73 13.28
C PRO A 66 9.02 9.71 12.74
N LEU A 67 8.64 9.77 11.45
CA LEU A 67 7.67 8.83 10.87
C LEU A 67 8.30 7.45 10.64
N ARG A 68 9.55 7.39 10.15
CA ARG A 68 10.29 6.14 10.00
C ARG A 68 10.55 5.49 11.35
N SER A 69 10.95 6.28 12.37
CA SER A 69 11.11 5.81 13.75
C SER A 69 9.82 5.28 14.34
N PHE A 70 8.69 5.94 14.10
CA PHE A 70 7.36 5.45 14.49
C PHE A 70 7.06 4.09 13.89
N LEU A 71 7.25 3.91 12.58
CA LEU A 71 7.00 2.65 11.88
C LEU A 71 7.91 1.53 12.39
N ALA A 72 9.21 1.78 12.51
CA ALA A 72 10.19 0.81 13.01
C ALA A 72 9.91 0.40 14.46
N ALA A 73 9.61 1.37 15.33
CA ALA A 73 9.27 1.10 16.74
C ALA A 73 7.98 0.27 16.85
N THR A 74 6.95 0.61 16.07
CA THR A 74 5.67 -0.09 16.09
C THR A 74 5.79 -1.53 15.55
N ALA A 75 6.56 -1.75 14.47
CA ALA A 75 6.84 -3.08 13.96
C ALA A 75 7.50 -3.95 15.04
N ARG A 76 8.53 -3.42 15.72
CA ARG A 76 9.25 -4.09 16.81
C ARG A 76 8.37 -4.34 18.04
N GLU A 77 7.59 -3.35 18.46
CA GLU A 77 6.70 -3.45 19.63
C GLU A 77 5.73 -4.61 19.50
N HIS A 78 5.17 -4.82 18.30
CA HIS A 78 4.18 -5.85 18.05
C HIS A 78 4.76 -7.14 17.44
N GLY A 79 6.05 -7.16 17.08
CA GLY A 79 6.70 -8.30 16.44
C GLY A 79 6.03 -8.68 15.10
N ILE A 80 5.74 -7.69 14.26
CA ILE A 80 5.04 -7.85 12.98
C ILE A 80 5.84 -7.29 11.81
N LEU A 81 5.62 -7.85 10.63
CA LEU A 81 5.95 -7.18 9.38
C LEU A 81 5.01 -5.97 9.20
N LEU A 82 5.54 -4.80 8.90
CA LEU A 82 4.73 -3.59 8.72
C LEU A 82 5.05 -2.89 7.40
N VAL A 83 4.04 -2.81 6.52
CA VAL A 83 4.08 -1.93 5.34
C VAL A 83 3.52 -0.58 5.75
N GLY A 84 4.37 0.44 5.79
CA GLY A 84 4.13 1.75 6.38
C GLY A 84 3.34 2.73 5.51
N GLY A 85 2.42 2.24 4.66
CA GLY A 85 1.67 3.15 3.79
C GLY A 85 2.58 3.97 2.90
N THR A 86 2.39 5.30 2.88
CA THR A 86 3.39 6.22 2.34
C THR A 86 3.68 7.36 3.28
N ILE A 87 4.94 7.82 3.26
CA ILE A 87 5.41 9.04 3.91
C ILE A 87 6.22 9.88 2.91
N PRO A 88 6.23 11.23 3.04
CA PRO A 88 7.09 12.06 2.22
C PRO A 88 8.54 11.94 2.69
N VAL A 89 9.47 11.65 1.78
CA VAL A 89 10.90 11.60 2.06
C VAL A 89 11.62 12.58 1.13
N ALA A 90 12.48 13.44 1.68
CA ALA A 90 13.21 14.42 0.90
C ALA A 90 14.02 13.77 -0.23
N GLY A 91 14.08 14.43 -1.37
CA GLY A 91 14.98 14.05 -2.46
C GLY A 91 16.45 14.14 -2.07
N GLU A 92 17.32 13.57 -2.89
CA GLU A 92 18.78 13.55 -2.63
C GLU A 92 19.38 14.96 -2.69
N ALA A 93 19.00 15.74 -3.69
CA ALA A 93 19.41 17.14 -3.79
C ALA A 93 18.44 18.08 -3.06
N PRO A 94 18.93 19.22 -2.50
CA PRO A 94 18.10 20.16 -1.75
C PRO A 94 16.90 20.74 -2.54
N ALA A 95 17.01 20.87 -3.86
CA ALA A 95 15.96 21.38 -4.74
C ALA A 95 15.07 20.29 -5.33
N GLU A 96 15.35 19.01 -5.05
CA GLU A 96 14.59 17.91 -5.56
C GLU A 96 13.29 17.74 -4.76
N ARG A 97 12.17 17.53 -5.48
CA ARG A 97 10.89 17.21 -4.85
C ARG A 97 10.99 15.91 -4.06
N PRO A 98 10.27 15.80 -2.91
CA PRO A 98 10.24 14.57 -2.12
C PRO A 98 9.68 13.39 -2.92
N ARG A 99 9.90 12.19 -2.40
CA ARG A 99 9.30 10.94 -2.87
C ARG A 99 8.14 10.56 -1.95
N ALA A 100 7.06 10.04 -2.50
CA ALA A 100 6.05 9.33 -1.72
C ALA A 100 6.57 7.91 -1.48
N ALA A 101 7.21 7.69 -0.33
CA ALA A 101 7.94 6.47 -0.05
C ALA A 101 7.14 5.50 0.82
N CYS A 102 7.04 4.26 0.37
CA CYS A 102 6.46 3.13 1.09
C CYS A 102 7.58 2.25 1.65
N PHE A 103 7.59 2.02 2.95
CA PHE A 103 8.58 1.20 3.63
C PHE A 103 7.99 -0.12 4.10
N LEU A 104 8.81 -1.16 4.04
CA LEU A 104 8.56 -2.44 4.70
C LEU A 104 9.54 -2.61 5.86
N TYR A 105 9.02 -2.82 7.06
CA TYR A 105 9.79 -3.11 8.27
C TYR A 105 9.62 -4.56 8.69
N ALA A 106 10.73 -5.16 9.18
CA ALA A 106 10.74 -6.48 9.82
C ALA A 106 10.19 -6.42 11.26
N GLU A 107 9.98 -7.60 11.83
CA GLU A 107 9.47 -7.79 13.19
C GLU A 107 10.41 -7.23 14.28
N ASP A 108 11.69 -7.04 13.97
CA ASP A 108 12.67 -6.40 14.85
C ASP A 108 12.79 -4.87 14.65
N GLY A 109 11.99 -4.33 13.71
CA GLY A 109 11.98 -2.92 13.33
C GLY A 109 13.07 -2.53 12.34
N SER A 110 13.83 -3.46 11.79
CA SER A 110 14.76 -3.17 10.70
C SER A 110 14.02 -2.90 9.39
N GLU A 111 14.55 -1.98 8.57
CA GLU A 111 14.01 -1.69 7.24
C GLU A 111 14.43 -2.81 6.27
N LEU A 112 13.45 -3.49 5.68
CA LEU A 112 13.66 -4.54 4.68
C LEU A 112 13.64 -4.00 3.25
N ALA A 113 12.77 -3.02 2.98
CA ALA A 113 12.62 -2.47 1.64
C ALA A 113 12.01 -1.07 1.67
N ARG A 114 12.33 -0.27 0.63
CA ARG A 114 11.71 1.01 0.32
C ARG A 114 11.27 1.02 -1.14
N TYR A 115 10.04 1.42 -1.38
CA TYR A 115 9.47 1.68 -2.69
C TYR A 115 9.06 3.14 -2.79
N ASP A 116 9.55 3.86 -3.78
CA ASP A 116 9.10 5.20 -4.11
C ASP A 116 8.06 5.11 -5.22
N LYS A 117 6.88 5.71 -5.00
CA LYS A 117 5.74 5.66 -5.93
C LYS A 117 6.17 6.10 -7.34
N ILE A 118 5.93 5.23 -8.34
CA ILE A 118 6.34 5.45 -9.71
C ILE A 118 5.32 6.33 -10.45
N HIS A 119 4.03 5.99 -10.36
CA HIS A 119 2.99 6.69 -11.11
C HIS A 119 2.30 7.72 -10.22
N LEU A 120 2.50 9.00 -10.56
CA LEU A 120 1.91 10.12 -9.82
C LEU A 120 0.52 10.45 -10.36
N PHE A 121 -0.40 10.80 -9.44
CA PHE A 121 -1.81 11.02 -9.74
C PHE A 121 -2.05 12.43 -10.29
N ASP A 122 -1.81 12.61 -11.59
CA ASP A 122 -2.02 13.86 -12.33
C ASP A 122 -3.24 13.70 -13.24
N VAL A 123 -4.42 14.08 -12.75
CA VAL A 123 -5.69 13.87 -13.45
C VAL A 123 -6.65 15.04 -13.25
N ASP A 124 -7.60 15.18 -14.15
CA ASP A 124 -8.75 16.03 -14.03
C ASP A 124 -10.02 15.15 -13.90
N LEU A 125 -10.76 15.34 -12.82
CA LEU A 125 -11.96 14.56 -12.51
C LEU A 125 -13.18 15.45 -12.35
N PRO A 126 -14.39 14.98 -12.68
CA PRO A 126 -15.64 15.74 -12.47
C PRO A 126 -16.15 15.61 -11.01
N ASP A 127 -15.27 15.83 -10.03
CA ASP A 127 -15.57 15.87 -8.61
C ASP A 127 -15.36 17.28 -8.03
N VAL A 128 -15.49 17.43 -6.69
CA VAL A 128 -15.36 18.75 -6.03
C VAL A 128 -13.95 19.32 -6.16
N GLN A 129 -12.93 18.48 -6.10
CA GLN A 129 -11.51 18.87 -6.22
C GLN A 129 -11.14 19.25 -7.66
N ARG A 130 -11.76 18.63 -8.66
CA ARG A 130 -11.58 18.79 -10.11
C ARG A 130 -10.20 18.52 -10.65
N ARG A 131 -9.14 18.95 -9.96
CA ARG A 131 -7.77 18.88 -10.45
C ARG A 131 -6.86 18.26 -9.40
N TYR A 132 -6.11 17.25 -9.80
CA TYR A 132 -5.10 16.57 -9.02
C TYR A 132 -3.77 16.67 -9.76
N ARG A 133 -2.72 17.10 -9.07
CA ARG A 133 -1.36 17.23 -9.60
C ARG A 133 -0.38 16.81 -8.51
N GLU A 134 -0.23 15.50 -8.35
CA GLU A 134 0.69 14.94 -7.35
C GLU A 134 2.14 15.29 -7.70
N SER A 135 2.43 15.43 -9.01
CA SER A 135 3.73 15.85 -9.50
C SER A 135 4.14 17.27 -9.10
N ASP A 136 3.21 18.13 -8.67
CA ASP A 136 3.55 19.45 -8.12
C ASP A 136 4.30 19.31 -6.78
N SER A 137 3.99 18.26 -6.00
CA SER A 137 4.55 18.01 -4.66
C SER A 137 5.60 16.90 -4.61
N TYR A 138 5.52 15.90 -5.49
CA TYR A 138 6.38 14.71 -5.46
C TYR A 138 7.12 14.49 -6.78
N ALA A 139 8.27 13.84 -6.68
CA ALA A 139 8.98 13.28 -7.83
C ALA A 139 8.71 11.77 -7.94
N PRO A 140 8.60 11.20 -9.17
CA PRO A 140 8.35 9.78 -9.36
C PRO A 140 9.54 8.91 -8.95
N GLY A 141 9.26 7.70 -8.45
CA GLY A 141 10.24 6.64 -8.32
C GLY A 141 10.55 5.99 -9.67
N GLU A 142 11.55 5.08 -9.67
CA GLU A 142 12.04 4.45 -10.91
C GLU A 142 12.19 2.92 -10.78
N ARG A 143 12.08 2.37 -9.56
CA ARG A 143 12.44 0.97 -9.31
C ARG A 143 11.26 0.16 -8.81
N LEU A 144 11.05 -1.00 -9.40
CA LEU A 144 10.16 -2.03 -8.89
C LEU A 144 10.78 -2.72 -7.67
N VAL A 145 9.99 -2.97 -6.65
CA VAL A 145 10.46 -3.54 -5.39
C VAL A 145 9.67 -4.80 -5.03
N CYS A 146 10.41 -5.89 -4.82
CA CYS A 146 9.94 -7.10 -4.15
C CYS A 146 10.90 -7.45 -3.01
N ALA A 147 10.37 -7.94 -1.90
CA ALA A 147 11.15 -8.37 -0.75
C ALA A 147 10.67 -9.75 -0.24
N PRO A 148 11.57 -10.66 0.14
CA PRO A 148 11.19 -11.93 0.74
C PRO A 148 10.62 -11.71 2.14
N THR A 149 9.51 -12.36 2.46
CA THR A 149 8.84 -12.29 3.76
C THR A 149 8.33 -13.65 4.18
N ALA A 150 7.81 -13.76 5.41
CA ALA A 150 7.13 -14.97 5.88
C ALA A 150 5.85 -15.28 5.08
N CYS A 151 5.28 -14.30 4.38
CA CYS A 151 4.10 -14.46 3.52
C CYS A 151 4.45 -14.86 2.07
N GLY A 152 5.73 -15.01 1.74
CA GLY A 152 6.25 -15.16 0.38
C GLY A 152 6.91 -13.88 -0.14
N MET A 153 7.12 -13.79 -1.45
CA MET A 153 7.71 -12.61 -2.09
C MET A 153 6.68 -11.48 -2.13
N LEU A 154 6.89 -10.44 -1.30
CA LEU A 154 6.01 -9.28 -1.20
C LEU A 154 6.40 -8.22 -2.21
N GLY A 155 5.53 -7.90 -3.17
CA GLY A 155 5.66 -6.78 -4.08
C GLY A 155 5.00 -5.52 -3.49
N LEU A 156 5.62 -4.36 -3.72
CA LEU A 156 5.10 -3.06 -3.30
C LEU A 156 4.59 -2.26 -4.49
N GLY A 157 3.43 -1.65 -4.33
CA GLY A 157 2.86 -0.65 -5.23
C GLY A 157 2.04 0.34 -4.41
N VAL A 158 1.69 1.49 -4.98
CA VAL A 158 0.92 2.53 -4.29
C VAL A 158 -0.17 3.09 -5.20
N CYS A 159 -1.42 2.98 -4.78
CA CYS A 159 -2.58 3.73 -5.27
C CYS A 159 -2.69 3.77 -6.80
N TYR A 160 -2.26 4.86 -7.43
CA TYR A 160 -2.38 5.10 -8.87
C TYR A 160 -1.63 4.06 -9.71
N ASP A 161 -0.58 3.42 -9.15
CA ASP A 161 0.11 2.29 -9.78
C ASP A 161 -0.87 1.19 -10.22
N LEU A 162 -1.98 1.01 -9.49
CA LEU A 162 -3.02 0.03 -9.80
C LEU A 162 -3.50 0.08 -11.26
N ARG A 163 -3.40 1.23 -11.92
CA ARG A 163 -3.87 1.42 -13.30
C ARG A 163 -2.89 0.93 -14.37
N PHE A 164 -1.69 0.56 -13.97
CA PHE A 164 -0.58 0.19 -14.88
C PHE A 164 -0.28 -1.31 -14.79
N PRO A 165 -1.01 -2.17 -15.55
CA PRO A 165 -0.90 -3.63 -15.45
C PRO A 165 0.51 -4.15 -15.74
N GLU A 166 1.27 -3.47 -16.58
CA GLU A 166 2.66 -3.81 -16.91
C GLU A 166 3.57 -3.83 -15.70
N MET A 167 3.38 -2.91 -14.75
CA MET A 167 4.14 -2.88 -13.49
C MET A 167 3.93 -4.18 -12.69
N PHE A 168 2.69 -4.60 -12.51
CA PHE A 168 2.36 -5.81 -11.75
C PHE A 168 2.77 -7.08 -12.49
N ARG A 169 2.75 -7.05 -13.82
CA ARG A 169 3.29 -8.15 -14.63
C ARG A 169 4.79 -8.28 -14.42
N ALA A 170 5.53 -7.20 -14.41
CA ALA A 170 6.97 -7.18 -14.13
C ALA A 170 7.29 -7.66 -12.70
N LEU A 171 6.51 -7.22 -11.68
CA LEU A 171 6.62 -7.75 -10.32
C LEU A 171 6.31 -9.26 -10.26
N GLY A 172 5.32 -9.72 -11.02
CA GLY A 172 4.99 -11.14 -11.15
C GLY A 172 6.15 -11.96 -11.74
N GLN A 173 6.87 -11.41 -12.72
CA GLN A 173 8.07 -12.02 -13.31
C GLN A 173 9.24 -12.10 -12.31
N ARG A 174 9.29 -11.20 -11.31
CA ARG A 174 10.23 -11.24 -10.18
C ARG A 174 9.82 -12.19 -9.06
N GLY A 175 8.76 -12.98 -9.27
CA GLY A 175 8.32 -13.99 -8.31
C GLY A 175 7.32 -13.50 -7.26
N MET A 176 6.69 -12.33 -7.43
CA MET A 176 5.69 -11.81 -6.49
C MET A 176 4.63 -12.86 -6.15
N ASP A 177 4.38 -13.05 -4.85
CA ASP A 177 3.35 -13.91 -4.27
C ASP A 177 2.22 -13.12 -3.62
N VAL A 178 2.57 -11.99 -3.01
CA VAL A 178 1.66 -11.08 -2.33
C VAL A 178 1.93 -9.66 -2.81
N LEU A 179 0.89 -8.93 -3.13
CA LEU A 179 0.94 -7.49 -3.43
C LEU A 179 0.42 -6.70 -2.25
N ALA A 180 1.22 -5.79 -1.69
CA ALA A 180 0.76 -4.74 -0.79
C ALA A 180 0.57 -3.45 -1.60
N LEU A 181 -0.63 -2.87 -1.51
CA LEU A 181 -1.03 -1.70 -2.30
C LEU A 181 -1.68 -0.63 -1.42
N PRO A 182 -0.92 0.10 -0.58
CA PRO A 182 -1.40 1.28 0.12
C PRO A 182 -2.07 2.29 -0.82
N SER A 183 -3.25 2.79 -0.47
CA SER A 183 -4.02 3.64 -1.39
C SER A 183 -4.79 4.75 -0.70
N ALA A 184 -5.16 5.78 -1.51
CA ALA A 184 -6.08 6.86 -1.18
C ALA A 184 -6.93 7.20 -2.43
N PHE A 185 -7.69 6.23 -2.91
CA PHE A 185 -8.53 6.37 -4.11
C PHE A 185 -9.62 7.41 -3.89
N THR A 186 -9.80 8.32 -4.85
CA THR A 186 -10.92 9.25 -4.81
C THR A 186 -12.25 8.50 -4.80
N ARG A 187 -13.27 9.04 -4.15
CA ARG A 187 -14.59 8.41 -4.10
C ARG A 187 -15.11 8.03 -5.47
N LEU A 188 -15.04 8.96 -6.44
CA LEU A 188 -15.57 8.76 -7.79
C LEU A 188 -14.90 7.58 -8.52
N THR A 189 -13.55 7.55 -8.51
CA THR A 189 -12.82 6.50 -9.22
C THR A 189 -12.78 5.19 -8.43
N GLY A 190 -12.87 5.26 -7.11
CA GLY A 190 -12.93 4.09 -6.23
C GLY A 190 -14.20 3.29 -6.47
N GLU A 191 -15.36 3.96 -6.48
CA GLU A 191 -16.64 3.33 -6.75
C GLU A 191 -16.66 2.55 -8.07
N ALA A 192 -16.09 3.13 -9.12
CA ALA A 192 -16.13 2.52 -10.47
C ALA A 192 -15.01 1.49 -10.72
N HIS A 193 -13.81 1.67 -10.15
CA HIS A 193 -12.62 0.96 -10.62
C HIS A 193 -11.93 0.09 -9.57
N TRP A 194 -12.03 0.44 -8.27
CA TRP A 194 -11.20 -0.13 -7.21
C TRP A 194 -11.23 -1.65 -7.16
N HIS A 195 -12.38 -2.23 -6.88
CA HIS A 195 -12.50 -3.68 -6.75
C HIS A 195 -12.24 -4.44 -8.06
N VAL A 196 -12.63 -3.86 -9.19
CA VAL A 196 -12.44 -4.49 -10.51
C VAL A 196 -10.95 -4.61 -10.81
N LEU A 197 -10.19 -3.51 -10.65
CA LEU A 197 -8.75 -3.50 -10.93
C LEU A 197 -7.97 -4.38 -9.96
N LEU A 198 -8.27 -4.34 -8.66
CA LEU A 198 -7.58 -5.19 -7.67
C LEU A 198 -7.78 -6.68 -7.94
N ARG A 199 -9.02 -7.07 -8.25
CA ARG A 199 -9.32 -8.46 -8.63
C ARG A 199 -8.61 -8.87 -9.92
N ALA A 200 -8.54 -7.97 -10.91
CA ALA A 200 -7.77 -8.21 -12.12
C ALA A 200 -6.29 -8.46 -11.81
N ARG A 201 -5.66 -7.61 -10.97
CA ARG A 201 -4.25 -7.80 -10.55
C ARG A 201 -4.02 -9.11 -9.82
N ALA A 202 -4.96 -9.52 -8.94
CA ALA A 202 -4.88 -10.80 -8.25
C ALA A 202 -4.93 -11.98 -9.24
N ILE A 203 -5.91 -11.98 -10.15
CA ILE A 203 -6.18 -13.07 -11.10
C ILE A 203 -5.06 -13.19 -12.14
N GLU A 204 -4.73 -12.10 -12.83
CA GLU A 204 -3.77 -12.12 -13.95
C GLU A 204 -2.34 -12.41 -13.52
N ASN A 205 -1.96 -12.05 -12.27
CA ASN A 205 -0.64 -12.31 -11.72
C ASN A 205 -0.62 -13.50 -10.76
N GLN A 206 -1.78 -14.09 -10.44
CA GLN A 206 -1.94 -15.21 -9.50
C GLN A 206 -1.23 -14.93 -8.17
N VAL A 207 -1.65 -13.85 -7.52
CA VAL A 207 -1.09 -13.35 -6.26
C VAL A 207 -2.20 -13.00 -5.27
N TYR A 208 -1.88 -13.00 -3.98
CA TYR A 208 -2.71 -12.32 -3.00
C TYR A 208 -2.57 -10.81 -3.15
N VAL A 209 -3.65 -10.07 -2.89
CA VAL A 209 -3.64 -8.60 -2.86
C VAL A 209 -4.12 -8.14 -1.49
N ILE A 210 -3.32 -7.28 -0.84
CA ILE A 210 -3.66 -6.61 0.42
C ILE A 210 -3.67 -5.12 0.11
N ALA A 211 -4.87 -4.54 0.01
CA ALA A 211 -5.06 -3.18 -0.45
C ALA A 211 -5.85 -2.36 0.58
N PRO A 212 -5.17 -1.74 1.56
CA PRO A 212 -5.79 -0.73 2.40
C PRO A 212 -6.01 0.55 1.61
N ASP A 213 -7.13 1.23 1.86
CA ASP A 213 -7.44 2.53 1.31
C ASP A 213 -7.74 3.55 2.42
N GLN A 214 -7.51 4.82 2.17
CA GLN A 214 -8.11 5.88 2.97
C GLN A 214 -9.62 5.86 2.76
N GLY A 215 -10.44 6.00 3.82
CA GLY A 215 -11.86 5.67 3.72
C GLY A 215 -12.80 6.67 4.34
N GLY A 216 -13.00 7.81 3.73
CA GLY A 216 -13.96 8.78 4.22
C GLY A 216 -13.68 10.23 3.80
N ARG A 217 -14.22 11.17 4.58
CA ARG A 217 -14.06 12.59 4.32
C ARG A 217 -12.90 13.16 5.13
N HIS A 218 -11.91 13.72 4.44
CA HIS A 218 -10.68 14.25 5.03
C HIS A 218 -10.71 15.78 5.18
N SER A 219 -11.43 16.46 4.28
CA SER A 219 -11.61 17.92 4.30
C SER A 219 -12.94 18.31 3.63
N ALA A 220 -13.16 19.60 3.43
CA ALA A 220 -14.33 20.09 2.71
C ALA A 220 -14.37 19.63 1.23
N THR A 221 -13.19 19.40 0.63
CA THR A 221 -13.05 19.09 -0.80
C THR A 221 -12.51 17.68 -1.09
N ARG A 222 -11.95 16.98 -0.08
CA ARG A 222 -11.32 15.67 -0.27
C ARG A 222 -12.11 14.56 0.41
N GLU A 223 -12.52 13.61 -0.40
CA GLU A 223 -13.17 12.38 0.03
C GLU A 223 -12.55 11.19 -0.72
N THR A 224 -12.26 10.12 0.02
CA THR A 224 -11.74 8.86 -0.52
C THR A 224 -12.78 7.76 -0.42
N TRP A 225 -12.57 6.70 -1.20
CA TRP A 225 -13.53 5.62 -1.36
C TRP A 225 -13.61 4.71 -0.13
N GLY A 226 -12.47 4.35 0.45
CA GLY A 226 -12.38 3.25 1.39
C GLY A 226 -12.43 1.91 0.66
N GLY A 227 -13.23 0.99 1.18
CA GLY A 227 -13.35 -0.30 0.56
C GLY A 227 -12.05 -1.12 0.59
N SER A 228 -11.23 -0.94 1.65
CA SER A 228 -10.04 -1.77 1.86
C SER A 228 -10.37 -3.24 1.69
N VAL A 229 -9.49 -4.01 1.05
CA VAL A 229 -9.81 -5.37 0.65
C VAL A 229 -8.59 -6.28 0.69
N ILE A 230 -8.82 -7.56 1.00
CA ILE A 230 -7.86 -8.65 0.84
C ILE A 230 -8.44 -9.65 -0.16
N ILE A 231 -7.67 -10.02 -1.18
CA ILE A 231 -8.11 -10.85 -2.31
C ILE A 231 -7.15 -12.02 -2.49
N ASP A 232 -7.68 -13.21 -2.78
CA ASP A 232 -6.90 -14.41 -3.06
C ASP A 232 -6.44 -14.48 -4.54
N PRO A 233 -5.52 -15.41 -4.90
CA PRO A 233 -5.03 -15.57 -6.27
C PRO A 233 -6.11 -15.95 -7.30
N TRP A 234 -7.30 -16.39 -6.86
CA TRP A 234 -8.45 -16.71 -7.71
C TRP A 234 -9.38 -15.50 -7.92
N GLY A 235 -9.08 -14.37 -7.28
CA GLY A 235 -9.88 -13.15 -7.33
C GLY A 235 -11.06 -13.13 -6.35
N ARG A 236 -11.09 -14.02 -5.36
CA ARG A 236 -12.11 -14.02 -4.31
C ARG A 236 -11.76 -12.97 -3.27
N VAL A 237 -12.74 -12.16 -2.90
CA VAL A 237 -12.62 -11.24 -1.78
C VAL A 237 -12.69 -12.05 -0.47
N LEU A 238 -11.61 -12.05 0.28
CA LEU A 238 -11.50 -12.75 1.57
C LEU A 238 -12.01 -11.89 2.73
N ALA A 239 -11.73 -10.59 2.67
CA ALA A 239 -12.20 -9.61 3.64
C ALA A 239 -12.31 -8.24 2.96
N SER A 240 -13.26 -7.41 3.37
CA SER A 240 -13.43 -6.05 2.90
C SER A 240 -14.00 -5.15 3.98
N ALA A 241 -13.66 -3.85 3.93
CA ALA A 241 -14.25 -2.80 4.74
C ALA A 241 -15.20 -1.93 3.88
N ALA A 242 -16.12 -1.23 4.53
CA ALA A 242 -16.89 -0.13 3.92
C ALA A 242 -16.12 1.19 4.06
N SER A 243 -16.79 2.32 4.26
CA SER A 243 -16.16 3.61 4.60
C SER A 243 -15.88 3.70 6.11
N GLY A 244 -15.02 4.64 6.50
CA GLY A 244 -14.61 4.87 7.88
C GLY A 244 -13.36 4.07 8.27
N GLU A 245 -12.95 4.17 9.53
CA GLU A 245 -11.81 3.41 10.05
C GLU A 245 -12.16 1.94 10.25
N ALA A 246 -11.26 1.05 9.85
CA ALA A 246 -11.45 -0.39 10.00
C ALA A 246 -10.12 -1.15 9.99
N VAL A 247 -10.14 -2.35 10.56
CA VAL A 247 -9.11 -3.37 10.41
C VAL A 247 -9.77 -4.61 9.83
N ILE A 248 -9.30 -5.07 8.68
CA ILE A 248 -9.71 -6.33 8.07
C ILE A 248 -8.54 -7.30 8.04
N ALA A 249 -8.82 -8.59 8.17
CA ALA A 249 -7.79 -9.63 8.19
C ALA A 249 -8.22 -10.87 7.42
N ALA A 250 -7.22 -11.58 6.88
CA ALA A 250 -7.40 -12.87 6.20
C ALA A 250 -6.13 -13.71 6.33
N GLU A 251 -6.20 -14.97 5.90
CA GLU A 251 -5.06 -15.88 5.83
C GLU A 251 -4.46 -15.88 4.40
N VAL A 252 -3.15 -15.73 4.31
CA VAL A 252 -2.35 -16.00 3.11
C VAL A 252 -1.80 -17.41 3.21
N ASP A 253 -2.23 -18.30 2.33
CA ASP A 253 -1.82 -19.70 2.30
C ASP A 253 -1.04 -20.02 1.02
N ALA A 254 0.21 -20.42 1.17
CA ALA A 254 1.06 -20.82 0.06
C ALA A 254 0.50 -22.06 -0.72
N ALA A 255 -0.33 -22.89 -0.08
CA ALA A 255 -0.96 -24.02 -0.78
C ALA A 255 -2.03 -23.54 -1.77
N VAL A 256 -2.84 -22.53 -1.39
CA VAL A 256 -3.82 -21.91 -2.30
C VAL A 256 -3.13 -21.24 -3.48
N LEU A 257 -1.99 -20.58 -3.23
CA LEU A 257 -1.19 -19.95 -4.27
C LEU A 257 -0.66 -20.97 -5.28
N ARG A 258 -0.11 -22.09 -4.77
CA ARG A 258 0.38 -23.17 -5.62
C ARG A 258 -0.74 -23.81 -6.44
N ASP A 259 -1.86 -24.17 -5.79
CA ASP A 259 -3.00 -24.79 -6.46
C ASP A 259 -3.54 -23.90 -7.59
N ALA A 260 -3.66 -22.59 -7.37
CA ALA A 260 -4.08 -21.64 -8.40
C ALA A 260 -3.13 -21.62 -9.60
N ARG A 261 -1.81 -21.65 -9.35
CA ARG A 261 -0.77 -21.62 -10.39
C ARG A 261 -0.63 -22.96 -11.13
N GLU A 262 -0.87 -24.07 -10.46
CA GLU A 262 -0.82 -25.42 -11.08
C GLU A 262 -2.06 -25.66 -11.96
N ARG A 263 -3.25 -25.29 -11.48
CA ARG A 263 -4.51 -25.49 -12.23
C ARG A 263 -4.65 -24.58 -13.43
N LEU A 264 -4.16 -23.35 -13.34
CA LEU A 264 -4.24 -22.37 -14.41
C LEU A 264 -2.88 -21.69 -14.62
N PRO A 265 -1.91 -22.33 -15.29
CA PRO A 265 -0.52 -21.89 -15.34
C PRO A 265 -0.31 -20.71 -16.31
N VAL A 266 -1.02 -19.61 -16.14
CA VAL A 266 -0.96 -18.44 -17.03
C VAL A 266 0.43 -17.83 -17.13
N ARG A 267 1.21 -17.90 -16.04
CA ARG A 267 2.60 -17.42 -16.03
C ARG A 267 3.49 -18.22 -16.99
N ALA A 268 3.31 -19.53 -17.05
CA ALA A 268 4.05 -20.42 -17.98
C ALA A 268 3.57 -20.25 -19.44
N HIS A 269 2.34 -19.81 -19.64
CA HIS A 269 1.76 -19.59 -20.97
C HIS A 269 2.05 -18.19 -21.53
N GLN A 270 2.71 -17.33 -20.76
CA GLN A 270 3.04 -15.96 -21.19
C GLN A 270 3.95 -16.01 -22.43
N ARG A 271 3.65 -15.19 -23.44
CA ARG A 271 4.39 -15.07 -24.70
C ARG A 271 5.12 -13.74 -24.82
N PHE A 272 4.62 -12.70 -24.13
CA PHE A 272 5.22 -11.37 -24.13
C PHE A 272 5.78 -11.08 -22.74
N TYR A 273 6.99 -10.54 -22.68
CA TYR A 273 7.65 -10.18 -21.45
C TYR A 273 7.75 -8.65 -21.36
N VAL A 274 7.46 -8.12 -20.18
CA VAL A 274 7.68 -6.70 -19.87
C VAL A 274 9.15 -6.54 -19.50
N PRO A 275 9.90 -5.62 -20.14
CA PRO A 275 11.24 -5.27 -19.68
C PRO A 275 11.18 -4.80 -18.23
N GLY A 276 12.02 -5.36 -17.36
CA GLY A 276 12.04 -5.08 -15.92
C GLY A 276 13.14 -4.14 -15.51
#